data_d75d8a7adb8c8fb4f84a7fe14be097f9
#
_entry.id   d75d8a7adb8c8fb4f84a7fe14be097f9
#
_cell.length_a   1.000
_cell.length_b   1.000
_cell.length_c   1.000
_cell.angle_alpha   90.00
_cell.angle_beta   90.00
_cell.angle_gamma   90.00
#
_symmetry.space_group_name_H-M   'P 1'
#
loop_
_entity.id
_entity.type
_entity.pdbx_description
1 polymer ?
#
loop_
_entity_poly.entity_id
_entity_poly.type
_entity_poly.pdbx_seq_one_letter_code
_entity_poly.pdbx_strand_id
1 'polypeptide(L)'
;MFLFTVVVYKSKTQTLTASSSTEAKFIAAYSAAKTARYLRFVLADLGFLEDGPTTIHIDNISALKIINDNQAPTVRTRHLDIRFFSLQDWRADGDIEMKHIAGILNFSDDFTKPLGWVLHTRHCRRMMGHYNPNPRKG
;
A
#
# COMPACT_ATOMS: atom_id res chain seq x y z
N MET A 1 2.34 -11.60 20.79
CA MET A 1 2.77 -10.18 20.82
C MET A 1 2.86 -9.72 19.37
N PHE A 2 1.91 -8.90 18.92
CA PHE A 2 1.95 -8.37 17.57
C PHE A 2 2.82 -7.10 17.58
N LEU A 3 3.95 -7.13 16.89
CA LEU A 3 4.79 -5.95 16.69
C LEU A 3 4.24 -5.16 15.51
N PHE A 4 3.54 -4.07 15.78
CA PHE A 4 3.14 -3.11 14.73
C PHE A 4 4.29 -2.12 14.53
N THR A 5 5.18 -2.42 13.60
CA THR A 5 6.29 -1.53 13.24
C THR A 5 6.48 -1.49 11.73
N VAL A 6 7.15 -0.44 11.25
CA VAL A 6 7.53 -0.34 9.85
C VAL A 6 8.67 -1.31 9.57
N VAL A 7 8.42 -2.29 8.71
CA VAL A 7 9.42 -3.26 8.28
C VAL A 7 10.21 -2.75 7.07
N VAL A 8 9.51 -2.12 6.13
CA VAL A 8 10.10 -1.56 4.91
C VAL A 8 9.44 -0.22 4.60
N TYR A 9 10.23 0.76 4.20
CA TYR A 9 9.72 1.99 3.60
C TYR A 9 10.47 2.30 2.31
N LYS A 10 9.82 2.98 1.37
CA LYS A 10 10.40 3.39 0.12
C LYS A 10 9.83 4.74 -0.30
N SER A 11 10.71 5.70 -0.51
CA SER A 11 10.40 6.96 -1.18
C SER A 11 11.32 7.09 -2.39
N LYS A 12 10.75 7.22 -3.58
CA LYS A 12 11.52 7.33 -4.83
C LYS A 12 10.79 8.24 -5.80
N THR A 13 11.54 9.15 -6.41
CA THR A 13 11.07 9.87 -7.59
C THR A 13 10.81 8.86 -8.71
N GLN A 14 9.62 8.90 -9.30
CA GLN A 14 9.28 7.99 -10.38
C GLN A 14 10.04 8.38 -11.64
N THR A 15 10.75 7.43 -12.23
CA THR A 15 11.49 7.62 -13.49
C THR A 15 10.56 7.60 -14.70
N LEU A 16 9.36 7.03 -14.57
CA LEU A 16 8.32 7.08 -15.59
C LEU A 16 7.52 8.38 -15.40
N THR A 17 7.38 9.12 -16.48
CA THR A 17 6.50 10.30 -16.51
C THR A 17 5.07 9.81 -16.33
N ALA A 18 4.53 9.91 -15.12
CA ALA A 18 3.13 9.63 -14.87
C ALA A 18 2.30 10.72 -15.54
N SER A 19 1.37 10.34 -16.39
CA SER A 19 0.50 11.30 -17.10
C SER A 19 -0.55 11.92 -16.16
N SER A 20 -0.71 11.36 -14.97
CA SER A 20 -1.64 11.85 -13.93
C SER A 20 -1.23 11.39 -12.54
N SER A 21 -1.75 12.08 -11.52
CA SER A 21 -1.56 11.68 -10.11
C SER A 21 -2.15 10.29 -9.82
N THR A 22 -3.20 9.90 -10.50
CA THR A 22 -3.83 8.57 -10.42
C THR A 22 -2.88 7.49 -10.89
N GLU A 23 -2.19 7.71 -12.01
CA GLU A 23 -1.20 6.79 -12.54
C GLU A 23 0.00 6.65 -11.60
N ALA A 24 0.49 7.76 -11.05
CA ALA A 24 1.55 7.75 -10.05
C ALA A 24 1.19 6.91 -8.81
N LYS A 25 -0.05 7.05 -8.32
CA LYS A 25 -0.57 6.27 -7.19
C LYS A 25 -0.76 4.80 -7.55
N PHE A 26 -1.19 4.49 -8.77
CA PHE A 26 -1.27 3.11 -9.26
C PHE A 26 0.11 2.43 -9.28
N ILE A 27 1.13 3.11 -9.82
CA ILE A 27 2.51 2.59 -9.86
C ILE A 27 3.06 2.37 -8.44
N ALA A 28 2.77 3.29 -7.52
CA ALA A 28 3.14 3.14 -6.11
C ALA A 28 2.46 1.93 -5.45
N ALA A 29 1.16 1.74 -5.70
CA ALA A 29 0.40 0.59 -5.21
C ALA A 29 0.96 -0.74 -5.75
N TYR A 30 1.30 -0.81 -7.03
CA TYR A 30 1.95 -1.98 -7.62
C TYR A 30 3.30 -2.28 -6.94
N SER A 31 4.13 -1.25 -6.70
CA SER A 31 5.42 -1.42 -6.02
C SER A 31 5.25 -1.92 -4.59
N ALA A 32 4.25 -1.42 -3.86
CA ALA A 32 3.92 -1.88 -2.50
C ALA A 32 3.44 -3.33 -2.50
N ALA A 33 2.54 -3.69 -3.42
CA ALA A 33 2.02 -5.04 -3.57
C ALA A 33 3.13 -6.06 -3.89
N LYS A 34 4.04 -5.69 -4.81
CA LYS A 34 5.20 -6.52 -5.13
C LYS A 34 6.09 -6.78 -3.91
N THR A 35 6.34 -5.75 -3.10
CA THR A 35 7.15 -5.87 -1.89
C THR A 35 6.42 -6.70 -0.83
N ALA A 36 5.12 -6.49 -0.63
CA ALA A 36 4.32 -7.27 0.30
C ALA A 36 4.32 -8.75 -0.06
N ARG A 37 4.13 -9.07 -1.35
CA ARG A 37 4.17 -10.45 -1.84
C ARG A 37 5.55 -11.10 -1.61
N TYR A 38 6.63 -10.37 -1.89
CA TYR A 38 7.98 -10.86 -1.59
C TYR A 38 8.16 -11.18 -0.11
N LEU A 39 7.70 -10.29 0.79
CA LEU A 39 7.78 -10.52 2.23
C LEU A 39 6.96 -11.72 2.67
N ARG A 40 5.79 -11.97 2.07
CA ARG A 40 4.99 -13.18 2.33
C ARG A 40 5.79 -14.46 2.02
N PHE A 41 6.49 -14.50 0.87
CA PHE A 41 7.33 -15.64 0.53
C PHE A 41 8.46 -15.84 1.55
N VAL A 42 9.14 -14.77 1.94
CA VAL A 42 10.21 -14.85 2.96
C VAL A 42 9.66 -15.34 4.30
N LEU A 43 8.49 -14.85 4.73
CA LEU A 43 7.86 -15.29 5.97
C LEU A 43 7.44 -16.77 5.89
N ALA A 44 6.90 -17.21 4.78
CA ALA A 44 6.53 -18.61 4.55
C ALA A 44 7.77 -19.53 4.62
N ASP A 45 8.89 -19.14 4.00
CA ASP A 45 10.16 -19.87 4.07
C ASP A 45 10.70 -19.96 5.51
N LEU A 46 10.42 -18.96 6.34
CA LEU A 46 10.76 -18.95 7.77
C LEU A 46 9.74 -19.70 8.66
N GLY A 47 8.71 -20.29 8.06
CA GLY A 47 7.67 -21.04 8.77
C GLY A 47 6.52 -20.19 9.33
N PHE A 48 6.46 -18.89 8.99
CA PHE A 48 5.35 -18.01 9.36
C PHE A 48 4.34 -17.93 8.20
N LEU A 49 3.26 -18.69 8.33
CA LEU A 49 2.16 -18.63 7.36
C LEU A 49 1.22 -17.50 7.72
N GLU A 50 0.94 -16.65 6.74
CA GLU A 50 -0.03 -15.56 6.85
C GLU A 50 -1.43 -16.08 6.48
N ASP A 51 -2.38 -15.94 7.39
CA ASP A 51 -3.78 -16.26 7.15
C ASP A 51 -4.45 -15.10 6.39
N GLY A 52 -4.79 -15.33 5.13
CA GLY A 52 -5.49 -14.37 4.28
C GLY A 52 -4.57 -13.37 3.54
N PRO A 53 -5.16 -12.47 2.76
CA PRO A 53 -4.45 -11.52 1.93
C PRO A 53 -3.81 -10.38 2.72
N THR A 54 -2.65 -9.89 2.26
CA THR A 54 -2.06 -8.67 2.80
C THR A 54 -2.80 -7.44 2.27
N THR A 55 -3.34 -6.63 3.17
CA THR A 55 -4.08 -5.42 2.80
C THR A 55 -3.13 -4.30 2.37
N ILE A 56 -3.31 -3.80 1.15
CA ILE A 56 -2.64 -2.62 0.61
C ILE A 56 -3.61 -1.43 0.67
N HIS A 57 -3.24 -0.40 1.40
CA HIS A 57 -4.05 0.80 1.53
C HIS A 57 -3.69 1.85 0.49
N ILE A 58 -4.70 2.43 -0.15
CA ILE A 58 -4.57 3.45 -1.20
C ILE A 58 -5.44 4.64 -0.84
N ASP A 59 -4.87 5.84 -0.86
CA ASP A 59 -5.58 7.11 -0.58
C ASP A 59 -6.30 7.70 -1.80
N ASN A 60 -6.08 7.16 -2.98
CA ASN A 60 -6.67 7.63 -4.24
C ASN A 60 -7.76 6.68 -4.73
N ILE A 61 -9.03 7.13 -4.66
CA ILE A 61 -10.20 6.34 -5.05
C ILE A 61 -10.18 5.99 -6.54
N SER A 62 -9.68 6.90 -7.39
CA SER A 62 -9.60 6.64 -8.84
C SER A 62 -8.58 5.55 -9.16
N ALA A 63 -7.42 5.55 -8.49
CA ALA A 63 -6.44 4.47 -8.63
C ALA A 63 -7.00 3.14 -8.11
N LEU A 64 -7.72 3.17 -6.98
CA LEU A 64 -8.36 1.97 -6.43
C LEU A 64 -9.42 1.40 -7.37
N LYS A 65 -10.23 2.25 -8.01
CA LYS A 65 -11.21 1.82 -9.02
C LYS A 65 -10.53 1.13 -10.19
N ILE A 66 -9.47 1.72 -10.76
CA ILE A 66 -8.70 1.08 -11.85
C ILE A 66 -8.21 -0.31 -11.45
N ILE A 67 -7.74 -0.47 -10.21
CA ILE A 67 -7.24 -1.76 -9.73
C ILE A 67 -8.38 -2.76 -9.49
N ASN A 68 -9.52 -2.31 -9.00
CA ASN A 68 -10.65 -3.17 -8.63
C ASN A 68 -11.56 -3.49 -9.80
N ASP A 69 -11.64 -2.62 -10.81
CA ASP A 69 -12.40 -2.88 -12.03
C ASP A 69 -11.65 -3.92 -12.87
N ASN A 70 -12.32 -5.04 -13.12
CA ASN A 70 -11.79 -6.09 -14.01
C ASN A 70 -11.83 -5.68 -15.51
N GLN A 71 -11.92 -4.38 -15.79
CA GLN A 71 -11.91 -3.88 -17.15
C GLN A 71 -10.47 -3.76 -17.65
N ALA A 72 -10.23 -4.28 -18.84
CA ALA A 72 -8.94 -4.15 -19.49
C ALA A 72 -8.50 -2.68 -19.59
N PRO A 73 -7.20 -2.41 -19.43
CA PRO A 73 -6.66 -1.07 -19.54
C PRO A 73 -7.09 -0.42 -20.86
N THR A 74 -7.46 0.85 -20.80
CA THR A 74 -7.78 1.62 -22.00
C THR A 74 -6.52 1.88 -22.82
N VAL A 75 -6.66 2.27 -24.08
CA VAL A 75 -5.55 2.65 -24.97
C VAL A 75 -4.57 3.62 -24.28
N ARG A 76 -5.09 4.48 -23.40
CA ARG A 76 -4.30 5.48 -22.65
C ARG A 76 -3.44 4.90 -21.53
N THR A 77 -3.80 3.71 -21.01
CA THR A 77 -3.11 3.04 -19.89
C THR A 77 -2.40 1.77 -20.33
N ARG A 78 -2.26 1.54 -21.61
CA ARG A 78 -1.67 0.32 -22.19
C ARG A 78 -0.25 0.03 -21.66
N HIS A 79 0.53 1.05 -21.35
CA HIS A 79 1.86 0.91 -20.75
C HIS A 79 1.84 0.42 -19.28
N LEU A 80 0.65 0.35 -18.67
CA LEU A 80 0.43 -0.19 -17.33
C LEU A 80 -0.07 -1.65 -17.35
N ASP A 81 -0.29 -2.22 -18.55
CA ASP A 81 -0.96 -3.51 -18.74
C ASP A 81 -0.35 -4.63 -17.89
N ILE A 82 0.96 -4.82 -17.97
CA ILE A 82 1.64 -5.90 -17.24
C ILE A 82 1.44 -5.73 -15.71
N ARG A 83 1.52 -4.51 -15.21
CA ARG A 83 1.33 -4.22 -13.77
C ARG A 83 -0.11 -4.41 -13.35
N PHE A 84 -1.04 -4.04 -14.22
CA PHE A 84 -2.47 -4.22 -14.00
C PHE A 84 -2.81 -5.70 -13.88
N PHE A 85 -2.43 -6.51 -14.86
CA PHE A 85 -2.69 -7.95 -14.85
C PHE A 85 -2.00 -8.64 -13.67
N SER A 86 -0.75 -8.28 -13.35
CA SER A 86 -0.08 -8.82 -12.17
C SER A 86 -0.84 -8.53 -10.87
N LEU A 87 -1.40 -7.33 -10.71
CA LEU A 87 -2.21 -7.01 -9.53
C LEU A 87 -3.50 -7.82 -9.47
N GLN A 88 -4.15 -8.04 -10.63
CA GLN A 88 -5.34 -8.87 -10.71
C GLN A 88 -5.05 -10.32 -10.33
N ASP A 89 -3.97 -10.89 -10.88
CA ASP A 89 -3.55 -12.25 -10.56
C ASP A 89 -3.27 -12.41 -9.06
N TRP A 90 -2.49 -11.51 -8.46
CA TRP A 90 -2.16 -11.58 -7.03
C TRP A 90 -3.36 -11.41 -6.11
N ARG A 91 -4.39 -10.68 -6.55
CA ARG A 91 -5.66 -10.58 -5.83
C ARG A 91 -6.48 -11.87 -5.98
N ALA A 92 -6.53 -12.44 -7.17
CA ALA A 92 -7.21 -13.71 -7.43
C ALA A 92 -6.57 -14.86 -6.66
N ASP A 93 -5.24 -14.86 -6.53
CA ASP A 93 -4.48 -15.83 -5.73
C ASP A 93 -4.72 -15.66 -4.21
N GLY A 94 -5.30 -14.53 -3.78
CA GLY A 94 -5.52 -14.24 -2.36
C GLY A 94 -4.26 -13.76 -1.62
N ASP A 95 -3.22 -13.36 -2.35
CA ASP A 95 -1.98 -12.85 -1.76
C ASP A 95 -2.15 -11.44 -1.22
N ILE A 96 -2.95 -10.61 -1.91
CA ILE A 96 -3.17 -9.20 -1.60
C ILE A 96 -4.63 -8.81 -1.73
N GLU A 97 -5.02 -7.77 -1.00
CA GLU A 97 -6.27 -7.04 -1.19
C GLU A 97 -6.01 -5.53 -1.21
N MET A 98 -6.86 -4.78 -1.92
CA MET A 98 -6.74 -3.33 -2.03
C MET A 98 -7.89 -2.64 -1.33
N LYS A 99 -7.59 -1.74 -0.37
CA LYS A 99 -8.60 -0.98 0.38
C LYS A 99 -8.31 0.52 0.35
N HIS A 100 -9.36 1.32 0.37
CA HIS A 100 -9.23 2.76 0.53
C HIS A 100 -8.82 3.12 1.95
N ILE A 101 -7.94 4.12 2.08
CA ILE A 101 -7.62 4.76 3.35
C ILE A 101 -7.81 6.27 3.23
N ALA A 102 -8.44 6.89 4.23
CA ALA A 102 -8.51 8.36 4.29
C ALA A 102 -7.10 8.94 4.41
N GLY A 103 -6.80 10.03 3.68
CA GLY A 103 -5.46 10.62 3.65
C GLY A 103 -4.91 10.97 5.03
N ILE A 104 -5.76 11.40 5.97
CA ILE A 104 -5.36 11.68 7.37
C ILE A 104 -4.85 10.44 8.14
N LEU A 105 -5.17 9.24 7.65
CA LEU A 105 -4.75 7.96 8.23
C LEU A 105 -3.59 7.32 7.44
N ASN A 106 -3.19 7.95 6.32
CA ASN A 106 -2.14 7.43 5.46
C ASN A 106 -0.75 7.79 6.01
N PHE A 107 -0.11 6.85 6.67
CA PHE A 107 1.22 7.05 7.27
C PHE A 107 2.33 7.30 6.24
N SER A 108 2.12 6.90 5.00
CA SER A 108 3.09 7.15 3.91
C SER A 108 3.27 8.63 3.61
N ASP A 109 2.33 9.48 4.01
CA ASP A 109 2.41 10.93 3.84
C ASP A 109 3.58 11.55 4.62
N ASP A 110 3.98 10.96 5.77
CA ASP A 110 5.16 11.39 6.53
C ASP A 110 6.47 11.33 5.73
N PHE A 111 6.53 10.48 4.70
CA PHE A 111 7.72 10.34 3.86
C PHE A 111 7.70 11.22 2.62
N THR A 112 6.59 11.88 2.35
CA THR A 112 6.38 12.61 1.09
C THR A 112 5.90 14.04 1.27
N LYS A 113 5.40 14.42 2.45
CA LYS A 113 4.82 15.74 2.72
C LYS A 113 5.25 16.28 4.08
N PRO A 114 5.49 17.59 4.22
CA PRO A 114 5.64 18.22 5.53
C PRO A 114 4.28 18.19 6.25
N LEU A 115 4.20 17.43 7.33
CA LEU A 115 2.98 17.33 8.14
C LEU A 115 3.08 18.23 9.36
N GLY A 116 1.92 18.73 9.84
CA GLY A 116 1.85 19.41 11.11
C GLY A 116 2.23 18.50 12.28
N TRP A 117 2.82 19.06 13.34
CA TRP A 117 3.36 18.33 14.50
C TRP A 117 2.43 17.25 15.06
N VAL A 118 1.14 17.55 15.21
CA VAL A 118 0.16 16.61 15.79
C VAL A 118 0.00 15.36 14.94
N LEU A 119 -0.11 15.54 13.61
CA LEU A 119 -0.31 14.43 12.68
C LEU A 119 0.97 13.62 12.54
N HIS A 120 2.12 14.28 12.39
CA HIS A 120 3.43 13.66 12.35
C HIS A 120 3.68 12.79 13.61
N THR A 121 3.47 13.33 14.81
CA THR A 121 3.65 12.59 16.07
C THR A 121 2.73 11.38 16.14
N ARG A 122 1.48 11.50 15.68
CA ARG A 122 0.53 10.38 15.64
C ARG A 122 1.03 9.27 14.72
N HIS A 123 1.50 9.61 13.54
CA HIS A 123 2.01 8.65 12.57
C HIS A 123 3.30 7.98 13.08
N CYS A 124 4.25 8.74 13.60
CA CYS A 124 5.47 8.21 14.20
C CYS A 124 5.17 7.19 15.30
N ARG A 125 4.28 7.52 16.24
CA ARG A 125 3.89 6.59 17.31
C ARG A 125 3.31 5.29 16.78
N ARG A 126 2.50 5.34 15.72
CA ARG A 126 1.96 4.14 15.07
C ARG A 126 3.04 3.32 14.38
N MET A 127 3.93 3.96 13.63
CA MET A 127 5.03 3.30 12.92
C MET A 127 6.03 2.65 13.88
N MET A 128 6.21 3.21 15.06
CA MET A 128 7.11 2.68 16.11
C MET A 128 6.45 1.67 17.05
N GLY A 129 5.23 1.23 16.74
CA GLY A 129 4.52 0.24 17.55
C GLY A 129 3.90 0.77 18.86
N HIS A 130 3.94 2.07 19.09
CA HIS A 130 3.36 2.70 20.29
C HIS A 130 1.87 3.06 20.13
N TYR A 131 1.18 2.43 19.18
CA TYR A 131 -0.24 2.68 18.95
C TYR A 131 -1.11 1.85 19.87
N ASN A 132 -1.85 2.51 20.76
CA ASN A 132 -2.95 1.91 21.50
C ASN A 132 -4.27 2.25 20.78
N PRO A 133 -4.97 1.29 20.18
CA PRO A 133 -6.24 1.54 19.51
C PRO A 133 -7.37 1.89 20.49
N ASN A 134 -7.16 1.67 21.80
CA ASN A 134 -8.16 1.94 22.83
C ASN A 134 -7.58 2.79 23.97
N PRO A 135 -7.47 4.12 23.79
CA PRO A 135 -6.86 5.02 24.77
C PRO A 135 -7.66 5.18 26.07
N ARG A 136 -8.84 4.55 26.20
CA ARG A 136 -9.72 4.65 27.38
C ARG A 136 -9.54 3.52 28.40
N LYS A 137 -8.55 2.65 28.24
CA LYS A 137 -8.20 1.58 29.18
C LYS A 137 -6.74 1.70 29.63
N GLY A 138 -6.37 2.87 30.03
CA GLY A 138 -5.11 3.15 30.71
C GLY A 138 -5.38 3.86 32.02
#